data_d0bbbdae2f1e662491d87f3ea11bd21d
#
_entry.id   d0bbbdae2f1e662491d87f3ea11bd21d
#
_cell.length_a   1.000
_cell.length_b   1.000
_cell.length_c   1.000
_cell.angle_alpha   90.00
_cell.angle_beta   90.00
_cell.angle_gamma   90.00
#
_symmetry.space_group_name_H-M   'P 1'
#
loop_
_entity.id
_entity.type
_entity.pdbx_description
1 polymer ?
#
loop_
_entity_poly.entity_id
_entity_poly.type
_entity_poly.pdbx_seq_one_letter_code
_entity_poly.pdbx_strand_id
1 'polypeptide(L)'
;YMEHMPYSVTVSTALDAFSHLAEAYLNTNASYLSDCFVERGLKLFKECIQPLIDDSITYDVREKLMLVSTLGGMAIAQTGTSLPHGMGYALTYNKGLSHGIANCILYKQYFEVFKDRTRVMEVLNLIGLSTIEELGEFMSALNKGNFEITDKEIEEYTNTIANDKGKLKNHPETIAKDELYIIYKESLINYIIQ
;
A
#
# COMPACT_ATOMS: atom_id res chain seq x y z
N TYR A 1 3.38 23.56 5.21
CA TYR A 1 4.08 23.01 4.04
C TYR A 1 3.13 22.34 3.04
N MET A 2 2.05 21.69 3.48
CA MET A 2 1.15 20.91 2.62
C MET A 2 -0.11 21.67 2.17
N GLU A 3 -0.28 22.95 2.56
CA GLU A 3 -1.54 23.71 2.42
C GLU A 3 -2.03 23.80 0.96
N HIS A 4 -1.09 23.99 0.03
CA HIS A 4 -1.39 24.18 -1.40
C HIS A 4 -1.03 22.95 -2.26
N MET A 5 -0.85 21.79 -1.65
CA MET A 5 -0.50 20.58 -2.39
C MET A 5 -1.71 20.12 -3.24
N PRO A 6 -1.52 19.84 -4.54
CA PRO A 6 -2.59 19.35 -5.41
C PRO A 6 -3.24 18.08 -4.87
N TYR A 7 -4.53 17.89 -5.13
CA TYR A 7 -5.28 16.69 -4.69
C TYR A 7 -4.59 15.39 -5.09
N SER A 8 -4.20 15.26 -6.36
CA SER A 8 -3.54 14.04 -6.85
C SER A 8 -2.24 13.71 -6.11
N VAL A 9 -1.46 14.73 -5.74
CA VAL A 9 -0.24 14.55 -4.94
C VAL A 9 -0.61 14.19 -3.50
N THR A 10 -1.64 14.84 -2.94
CA THR A 10 -2.12 14.53 -1.58
C THR A 10 -2.58 13.08 -1.48
N VAL A 11 -3.40 12.62 -2.43
CA VAL A 11 -3.85 11.22 -2.47
C VAL A 11 -2.68 10.26 -2.58
N SER A 12 -1.78 10.48 -3.54
CA SER A 12 -0.63 9.58 -3.73
C SER A 12 0.26 9.50 -2.50
N THR A 13 0.59 10.63 -1.88
CA THR A 13 1.44 10.64 -0.68
C THR A 13 0.72 10.10 0.57
N ALA A 14 -0.60 10.28 0.67
CA ALA A 14 -1.40 9.68 1.73
C ALA A 14 -1.43 8.15 1.62
N LEU A 15 -1.62 7.63 0.41
CA LEU A 15 -1.58 6.19 0.15
C LEU A 15 -0.18 5.60 0.38
N ASP A 16 0.88 6.33 0.01
CA ASP A 16 2.24 5.92 0.29
C ASP A 16 2.51 5.84 1.81
N ALA A 17 2.05 6.85 2.56
CA ALA A 17 2.14 6.85 4.02
C ALA A 17 1.36 5.69 4.67
N PHE A 18 0.16 5.37 4.15
CA PHE A 18 -0.58 4.17 4.55
C PHE A 18 0.23 2.91 4.26
N SER A 19 0.82 2.80 3.07
CA SER A 19 1.61 1.64 2.69
C SER A 19 2.82 1.42 3.61
N HIS A 20 3.50 2.49 4.02
CA HIS A 20 4.58 2.43 5.00
C HIS A 20 4.13 1.84 6.34
N LEU A 21 2.98 2.31 6.85
CA LEU A 21 2.43 1.82 8.11
C LEU A 21 2.02 0.35 8.00
N ALA A 22 1.26 -0.01 6.96
CA ALA A 22 0.77 -1.37 6.78
C ALA A 22 1.92 -2.38 6.58
N GLU A 23 2.92 -2.02 5.76
CA GLU A 23 4.08 -2.89 5.56
C GLU A 23 4.96 -3.01 6.81
N ALA A 24 5.14 -1.93 7.58
CA ALA A 24 5.85 -2.00 8.85
C ALA A 24 5.15 -2.92 9.85
N TYR A 25 3.82 -2.88 9.90
CA TYR A 25 3.04 -3.74 10.80
C TYR A 25 3.11 -5.22 10.40
N LEU A 26 3.06 -5.49 9.09
CA LEU A 26 3.09 -6.84 8.51
C LEU A 26 4.53 -7.36 8.25
N ASN A 27 5.53 -6.74 8.84
CA ASN A 27 6.95 -7.03 8.56
C ASN A 27 7.51 -8.09 9.49
N THR A 28 8.45 -8.90 9.01
CA THR A 28 9.24 -9.82 9.83
C THR A 28 9.98 -9.12 10.97
N ASN A 29 10.37 -7.84 10.75
CA ASN A 29 11.09 -7.02 11.74
C ASN A 29 10.16 -6.17 12.62
N ALA A 30 8.83 -6.40 12.56
CA ALA A 30 7.88 -5.68 13.40
C ALA A 30 8.18 -5.91 14.90
N SER A 31 8.00 -4.88 15.69
CA SER A 31 8.27 -4.87 17.14
C SER A 31 7.24 -4.02 17.86
N TYR A 32 7.11 -4.19 19.17
CA TYR A 32 6.24 -3.32 19.99
C TYR A 32 6.50 -1.83 19.77
N LEU A 33 7.77 -1.44 19.53
CA LEU A 33 8.08 -0.05 19.29
C LEU A 33 7.61 0.44 17.91
N SER A 34 7.83 -0.33 16.85
CA SER A 34 7.31 0.00 15.52
C SER A 34 5.78 0.00 15.50
N ASP A 35 5.15 -0.96 16.19
CA ASP A 35 3.69 -1.09 16.29
C ASP A 35 3.05 0.14 16.97
N CYS A 36 3.70 0.75 17.98
CA CYS A 36 3.22 2.00 18.57
C CYS A 36 3.08 3.13 17.54
N PHE A 37 4.04 3.27 16.62
CA PHE A 37 3.97 4.26 15.54
C PHE A 37 2.89 3.90 14.53
N VAL A 38 2.82 2.63 14.14
CA VAL A 38 1.86 2.13 13.17
C VAL A 38 0.43 2.30 13.66
N GLU A 39 0.11 1.83 14.86
CA GLU A 39 -1.25 1.91 15.39
C GLU A 39 -1.72 3.36 15.51
N ARG A 40 -0.86 4.28 15.97
CA ARG A 40 -1.21 5.69 16.03
C ARG A 40 -1.40 6.27 14.63
N GLY A 41 -0.54 5.93 13.68
CA GLY A 41 -0.61 6.39 12.30
C GLY A 41 -1.88 5.91 11.60
N LEU A 42 -2.22 4.62 11.71
CA LEU A 42 -3.43 4.05 11.09
C LEU A 42 -4.72 4.64 11.68
N LYS A 43 -4.78 4.87 13.02
CA LYS A 43 -5.91 5.56 13.66
C LYS A 43 -6.10 7.00 13.16
N LEU A 44 -5.01 7.72 12.89
CA LEU A 44 -5.08 9.05 12.27
C LEU A 44 -5.51 8.97 10.80
N PHE A 45 -4.98 7.98 10.06
CA PHE A 45 -5.33 7.76 8.66
C PHE A 45 -6.81 7.46 8.47
N LYS A 46 -7.43 6.70 9.38
CA LYS A 46 -8.88 6.46 9.42
C LYS A 46 -9.69 7.74 9.30
N GLU A 47 -9.29 8.79 10.01
CA GLU A 47 -9.99 10.09 10.01
C GLU A 47 -9.82 10.85 8.67
N CYS A 48 -8.86 10.42 7.84
CA CYS A 48 -8.57 11.04 6.54
C CYS A 48 -9.22 10.31 5.35
N ILE A 49 -9.71 9.08 5.52
CA ILE A 49 -10.23 8.24 4.43
C ILE A 49 -11.39 8.93 3.71
N GLN A 50 -12.44 9.31 4.42
CA GLN A 50 -13.60 9.94 3.79
C GLN A 50 -13.26 11.30 3.15
N PRO A 51 -12.51 12.21 3.82
CA PRO A 51 -12.03 13.43 3.19
C PRO A 51 -11.19 13.23 1.91
N LEU A 52 -10.40 12.14 1.84
CA LEU A 52 -9.65 11.80 0.63
C LEU A 52 -10.58 11.36 -0.52
N ILE A 53 -11.62 10.57 -0.22
CA ILE A 53 -12.59 10.11 -1.22
C ILE A 53 -13.42 11.29 -1.76
N ASP A 54 -13.88 12.18 -0.89
CA ASP A 54 -14.80 13.29 -1.21
C ASP A 54 -14.08 14.54 -1.74
N ASP A 55 -12.74 14.54 -1.84
CA ASP A 55 -11.92 15.73 -2.13
C ASP A 55 -12.23 16.92 -1.19
N SER A 56 -12.49 16.61 0.08
CA SER A 56 -12.83 17.60 1.13
C SER A 56 -11.67 17.81 2.11
N ILE A 57 -10.46 17.98 1.60
CA ILE A 57 -9.22 17.99 2.36
C ILE A 57 -9.01 19.35 3.03
N THR A 58 -9.37 19.44 4.30
CA THR A 58 -9.17 20.63 5.14
C THR A 58 -7.72 20.74 5.65
N TYR A 59 -7.39 21.86 6.30
CA TYR A 59 -6.10 22.05 6.97
C TYR A 59 -5.85 20.97 8.05
N ASP A 60 -6.85 20.64 8.85
CA ASP A 60 -6.79 19.59 9.87
C ASP A 60 -6.48 18.20 9.26
N VAL A 61 -7.12 17.87 8.15
CA VAL A 61 -6.82 16.63 7.41
C VAL A 61 -5.37 16.61 6.90
N ARG A 62 -4.86 17.73 6.38
CA ARG A 62 -3.46 17.84 5.93
C ARG A 62 -2.47 17.70 7.09
N GLU A 63 -2.78 18.25 8.25
CA GLU A 63 -1.96 18.09 9.46
C GLU A 63 -1.92 16.62 9.89
N LYS A 64 -3.06 15.92 9.90
CA LYS A 64 -3.14 14.47 10.19
C LYS A 64 -2.33 13.66 9.20
N LEU A 65 -2.45 13.93 7.90
CA LEU A 65 -1.67 13.24 6.87
C LEU A 65 -0.17 13.47 7.02
N MET A 66 0.27 14.66 7.43
CA MET A 66 1.67 14.93 7.76
C MET A 66 2.16 14.05 8.92
N LEU A 67 1.35 13.93 9.97
CA LEU A 67 1.65 13.06 11.11
C LEU A 67 1.67 11.58 10.71
N VAL A 68 0.71 11.14 9.88
CA VAL A 68 0.66 9.78 9.33
C VAL A 68 1.95 9.46 8.57
N SER A 69 2.38 10.37 7.69
CA SER A 69 3.63 10.22 6.92
C SER A 69 4.86 10.16 7.83
N THR A 70 4.91 11.00 8.85
CA THR A 70 6.01 11.01 9.83
C THR A 70 6.08 9.70 10.60
N LEU A 71 4.94 9.22 11.11
CA LEU A 71 4.85 7.96 11.86
C LEU A 71 5.19 6.76 10.96
N GLY A 72 4.73 6.77 9.70
CA GLY A 72 5.11 5.77 8.70
C GLY A 72 6.62 5.73 8.47
N GLY A 73 7.25 6.89 8.28
CA GLY A 73 8.70 7.01 8.14
C GLY A 73 9.46 6.47 9.35
N MET A 74 9.01 6.78 10.57
CA MET A 74 9.59 6.26 11.83
C MET A 74 9.45 4.74 11.94
N ALA A 75 8.34 4.17 11.49
CA ALA A 75 8.10 2.73 11.50
C ALA A 75 9.00 2.01 10.49
N ILE A 76 9.03 2.42 9.22
CA ILE A 76 9.86 1.77 8.19
C ILE A 76 11.37 2.00 8.38
N ALA A 77 11.78 3.03 9.10
CA ALA A 77 13.17 3.18 9.49
C ALA A 77 13.67 2.02 10.38
N GLN A 78 12.76 1.35 11.08
CA GLN A 78 13.07 0.18 11.92
C GLN A 78 12.86 -1.14 11.17
N THR A 79 11.82 -1.24 10.35
CA THR A 79 11.40 -2.50 9.74
C THR A 79 11.84 -2.67 8.29
N GLY A 80 12.06 -1.57 7.57
CA GLY A 80 12.10 -1.55 6.11
C GLY A 80 10.70 -1.70 5.51
N THR A 81 10.63 -1.61 4.17
CA THR A 81 9.42 -1.92 3.39
C THR A 81 9.46 -3.35 2.86
N SER A 82 8.32 -3.87 2.41
CA SER A 82 8.15 -5.25 1.98
C SER A 82 7.69 -5.35 0.50
N LEU A 83 6.85 -6.32 0.19
CA LEU A 83 6.45 -6.69 -1.16
C LEU A 83 5.72 -5.59 -1.93
N PRO A 84 4.69 -4.88 -1.41
CA PRO A 84 4.00 -3.85 -2.18
C PRO A 84 4.93 -2.78 -2.73
N HIS A 85 5.90 -2.29 -1.93
CA HIS A 85 6.91 -1.35 -2.42
C HIS A 85 7.83 -1.96 -3.49
N GLY A 86 8.27 -3.20 -3.29
CA GLY A 86 9.10 -3.89 -4.30
C GLY A 86 8.36 -4.08 -5.61
N MET A 87 7.11 -4.49 -5.54
CA MET A 87 6.23 -4.70 -6.70
C MET A 87 5.81 -3.39 -7.36
N GLY A 88 5.47 -2.37 -6.58
CA GLY A 88 5.04 -1.05 -7.05
C GLY A 88 6.10 -0.31 -7.88
N TYR A 89 7.39 -0.56 -7.65
CA TYR A 89 8.46 0.06 -8.45
C TYR A 89 8.32 -0.23 -9.94
N ALA A 90 7.94 -1.44 -10.32
CA ALA A 90 7.74 -1.81 -11.72
C ALA A 90 6.62 -0.97 -12.37
N LEU A 91 5.53 -0.76 -11.64
CA LEU A 91 4.39 0.06 -12.10
C LEU A 91 4.74 1.55 -12.16
N THR A 92 5.46 2.06 -11.17
CA THR A 92 5.94 3.45 -11.17
C THR A 92 6.86 3.70 -12.36
N TYR A 93 7.85 2.85 -12.57
CA TYR A 93 8.87 3.05 -13.59
C TYR A 93 8.33 2.85 -15.02
N ASN A 94 7.58 1.75 -15.24
CA ASN A 94 7.17 1.39 -16.61
C ASN A 94 5.81 1.95 -17.02
N LYS A 95 4.92 2.24 -16.05
CA LYS A 95 3.55 2.71 -16.33
C LYS A 95 3.33 4.16 -15.92
N GLY A 96 4.33 4.82 -15.31
CA GLY A 96 4.24 6.21 -14.91
C GLY A 96 3.26 6.48 -13.76
N LEU A 97 2.84 5.44 -13.02
CA LEU A 97 1.99 5.63 -11.86
C LEU A 97 2.75 6.33 -10.73
N SER A 98 2.09 7.24 -10.04
CA SER A 98 2.67 7.81 -8.81
C SER A 98 2.90 6.71 -7.78
N HIS A 99 3.95 6.85 -6.97
CA HIS A 99 4.46 5.77 -6.13
C HIS A 99 3.41 5.19 -5.17
N GLY A 100 2.67 6.05 -4.46
CA GLY A 100 1.63 5.60 -3.55
C GLY A 100 0.48 4.88 -4.25
N ILE A 101 0.07 5.31 -5.44
CA ILE A 101 -0.93 4.61 -6.26
C ILE A 101 -0.39 3.24 -6.71
N ALA A 102 0.86 3.19 -7.20
CA ALA A 102 1.50 1.97 -7.67
C ALA A 102 1.62 0.90 -6.57
N ASN A 103 1.88 1.32 -5.32
CA ASN A 103 1.91 0.42 -4.18
C ASN A 103 0.49 -0.04 -3.79
N CYS A 104 -0.43 0.92 -3.66
CA CYS A 104 -1.74 0.65 -3.07
C CYS A 104 -2.71 -0.09 -3.98
N ILE A 105 -2.53 -0.06 -5.29
CA ILE A 105 -3.33 -0.87 -6.22
C ILE A 105 -3.17 -2.37 -5.96
N LEU A 106 -2.05 -2.79 -5.35
CA LEU A 106 -1.72 -4.18 -5.07
C LEU A 106 -2.28 -4.68 -3.72
N TYR A 107 -2.73 -3.78 -2.83
CA TYR A 107 -2.98 -4.11 -1.41
C TYR A 107 -4.10 -5.11 -1.19
N LYS A 108 -5.19 -5.05 -1.95
CA LYS A 108 -6.27 -6.03 -1.82
C LYS A 108 -5.71 -7.44 -2.00
N GLN A 109 -5.03 -7.70 -3.10
CA GLN A 109 -4.49 -9.01 -3.41
C GLN A 109 -3.29 -9.38 -2.51
N TYR A 110 -2.50 -8.39 -2.13
CA TYR A 110 -1.43 -8.61 -1.16
C TYR A 110 -1.96 -9.07 0.20
N PHE A 111 -3.08 -8.55 0.68
CA PHE A 111 -3.70 -9.01 1.93
C PHE A 111 -4.34 -10.40 1.79
N GLU A 112 -4.85 -10.74 0.61
CA GLU A 112 -5.46 -12.05 0.35
C GLU A 112 -4.46 -13.21 0.40
N VAL A 113 -3.18 -13.00 0.10
CA VAL A 113 -2.18 -14.08 0.11
C VAL A 113 -1.68 -14.46 1.51
N PHE A 114 -1.99 -13.68 2.54
CA PHE A 114 -1.63 -14.04 3.91
C PHE A 114 -2.42 -15.26 4.37
N LYS A 115 -1.71 -16.26 4.90
CA LYS A 115 -2.29 -17.47 5.50
C LYS A 115 -2.75 -17.18 6.92
N ASP A 116 -1.92 -16.47 7.71
CA ASP A 116 -2.34 -15.90 8.99
C ASP A 116 -2.78 -14.45 8.78
N ARG A 117 -4.09 -14.25 8.83
CA ARG A 117 -4.72 -12.93 8.62
C ARG A 117 -4.87 -12.11 9.89
N THR A 118 -4.36 -12.56 11.03
CA THR A 118 -4.54 -11.87 12.31
C THR A 118 -4.10 -10.41 12.21
N ARG A 119 -2.86 -10.14 11.82
CA ARG A 119 -2.36 -8.76 11.69
C ARG A 119 -2.96 -8.00 10.51
N VAL A 120 -3.36 -8.68 9.44
CA VAL A 120 -4.10 -8.06 8.32
C VAL A 120 -5.43 -7.49 8.83
N MET A 121 -6.19 -8.29 9.60
CA MET A 121 -7.46 -7.84 10.19
C MET A 121 -7.28 -6.72 11.21
N GLU A 122 -6.18 -6.73 11.96
CA GLU A 122 -5.82 -5.62 12.86
C GLU A 122 -5.58 -4.33 12.09
N VAL A 123 -4.84 -4.36 10.96
CA VAL A 123 -4.67 -3.18 10.08
C VAL A 123 -6.01 -2.64 9.60
N LEU A 124 -6.89 -3.52 9.09
CA LEU A 124 -8.23 -3.13 8.64
C LEU A 124 -9.04 -2.48 9.76
N ASN A 125 -9.10 -3.11 10.93
CA ASN A 125 -9.81 -2.57 12.09
C ASN A 125 -9.28 -1.19 12.53
N LEU A 126 -7.96 -0.99 12.50
CA LEU A 126 -7.33 0.28 12.88
C LEU A 126 -7.73 1.43 11.95
N ILE A 127 -7.94 1.14 10.67
CA ILE A 127 -8.46 2.14 9.70
C ILE A 127 -9.98 2.15 9.59
N GLY A 128 -10.68 1.32 10.37
CA GLY A 128 -12.14 1.27 10.45
C GLY A 128 -12.82 0.51 9.33
N LEU A 129 -12.11 -0.40 8.67
CA LEU A 129 -12.64 -1.34 7.69
C LEU A 129 -12.82 -2.72 8.34
N SER A 130 -13.75 -3.50 7.80
CA SER A 130 -14.09 -4.82 8.32
C SER A 130 -13.62 -5.96 7.43
N THR A 131 -13.40 -5.69 6.14
CA THR A 131 -13.05 -6.71 5.14
C THR A 131 -11.96 -6.22 4.18
N ILE A 132 -11.29 -7.17 3.52
CA ILE A 132 -10.32 -6.88 2.46
C ILE A 132 -11.02 -6.29 1.23
N GLU A 133 -12.27 -6.66 0.97
CA GLU A 133 -13.11 -6.09 -0.08
C GLU A 133 -13.32 -4.59 0.11
N GLU A 134 -13.68 -4.15 1.33
CA GLU A 134 -13.82 -2.73 1.65
C GLU A 134 -12.51 -1.95 1.41
N LEU A 135 -11.35 -2.56 1.72
CA LEU A 135 -10.06 -1.97 1.38
C LEU A 135 -9.89 -1.83 -0.14
N GLY A 136 -10.24 -2.86 -0.90
CA GLY A 136 -10.21 -2.84 -2.36
C GLY A 136 -11.09 -1.74 -2.96
N GLU A 137 -12.29 -1.55 -2.43
CA GLU A 137 -13.21 -0.48 -2.83
C GLU A 137 -12.62 0.91 -2.53
N PHE A 138 -12.08 1.10 -1.33
CA PHE A 138 -11.41 2.33 -0.94
C PHE A 138 -10.22 2.66 -1.87
N MET A 139 -9.34 1.69 -2.12
CA MET A 139 -8.20 1.90 -3.02
C MET A 139 -8.64 2.21 -4.45
N SER A 140 -9.68 1.55 -4.94
CA SER A 140 -10.25 1.78 -6.27
C SER A 140 -10.89 3.17 -6.41
N ALA A 141 -11.53 3.68 -5.37
CA ALA A 141 -12.11 5.02 -5.36
C ALA A 141 -11.05 6.12 -5.53
N LEU A 142 -9.86 5.91 -5.03
CA LEU A 142 -8.74 6.85 -5.11
C LEU A 142 -7.82 6.63 -6.31
N ASN A 143 -7.82 5.44 -6.89
CA ASN A 143 -6.99 5.11 -8.05
C ASN A 143 -7.68 5.57 -9.33
N LYS A 144 -7.22 6.70 -9.88
CA LYS A 144 -7.66 7.24 -11.18
C LYS A 144 -6.62 7.02 -12.28
N GLY A 145 -5.68 6.09 -12.06
CA GLY A 145 -4.67 5.74 -13.08
C GLY A 145 -5.32 5.09 -14.30
N ASN A 146 -4.88 5.48 -15.48
CA ASN A 146 -5.23 4.83 -16.74
C ASN A 146 -3.93 4.39 -17.42
N PHE A 147 -3.75 3.07 -17.56
CA PHE A 147 -2.60 2.47 -18.22
C PHE A 147 -2.99 1.11 -18.77
N GLU A 148 -2.18 0.60 -19.67
CA GLU A 148 -2.34 -0.73 -20.24
C GLU A 148 -1.16 -1.61 -19.83
N ILE A 149 -1.42 -2.89 -19.61
CA ILE A 149 -0.41 -3.88 -19.26
C ILE A 149 -0.69 -5.19 -19.97
N THR A 150 0.36 -5.92 -20.33
CA THR A 150 0.28 -7.25 -20.96
C THR A 150 0.62 -8.34 -19.94
N ASP A 151 0.15 -9.56 -20.19
CA ASP A 151 0.52 -10.73 -19.38
C ASP A 151 2.04 -10.95 -19.34
N LYS A 152 2.72 -10.67 -20.46
CA LYS A 152 4.19 -10.76 -20.53
C LYS A 152 4.88 -9.80 -19.58
N GLU A 153 4.41 -8.55 -19.49
CA GLU A 153 4.97 -7.58 -18.53
C GLU A 153 4.71 -8.02 -17.09
N ILE A 154 3.53 -8.57 -16.79
CA ILE A 154 3.23 -9.13 -15.46
C ILE A 154 4.20 -10.26 -15.12
N GLU A 155 4.50 -11.16 -16.06
CA GLU A 155 5.50 -12.21 -15.87
C GLU A 155 6.91 -11.64 -15.62
N GLU A 156 7.32 -10.62 -16.35
CA GLU A 156 8.62 -9.96 -16.20
C GLU A 156 8.72 -9.29 -14.81
N TYR A 157 7.68 -8.58 -14.37
CA TYR A 157 7.65 -7.96 -13.05
C TYR A 157 7.64 -9.00 -11.93
N THR A 158 6.89 -10.08 -12.10
CA THR A 158 6.89 -11.21 -11.17
C THR A 158 8.27 -11.85 -11.05
N ASN A 159 8.95 -12.06 -12.17
CA ASN A 159 10.31 -12.60 -12.15
C ASN A 159 11.28 -11.69 -11.42
N THR A 160 11.13 -10.39 -11.57
CA THR A 160 11.98 -9.39 -10.91
C THR A 160 11.80 -9.45 -9.39
N ILE A 161 10.56 -9.39 -8.90
CA ILE A 161 10.29 -9.41 -7.45
C ILE A 161 10.61 -10.77 -6.83
N ALA A 162 10.40 -11.89 -7.53
CA ALA A 162 10.72 -13.23 -7.05
C ALA A 162 12.24 -13.43 -6.81
N ASN A 163 13.08 -12.60 -7.41
CA ASN A 163 14.53 -12.59 -7.20
C ASN A 163 14.99 -11.52 -6.19
N ASP A 164 14.11 -10.64 -5.71
CA ASP A 164 14.43 -9.61 -4.73
C ASP A 164 14.42 -10.18 -3.30
N LYS A 165 15.55 -10.79 -2.92
CA LYS A 165 15.72 -11.33 -1.56
C LYS A 165 15.57 -10.26 -0.47
N GLY A 166 15.81 -8.99 -0.79
CA GLY A 166 15.68 -7.87 0.14
C GLY A 166 14.23 -7.62 0.54
N LYS A 167 13.32 -7.69 -0.43
CA LYS A 167 11.88 -7.50 -0.19
C LYS A 167 11.21 -8.77 0.33
N LEU A 168 11.55 -9.92 -0.23
CA LEU A 168 11.01 -11.21 0.18
C LEU A 168 11.28 -11.52 1.66
N LYS A 169 12.48 -11.23 2.18
CA LYS A 169 12.83 -11.49 3.58
C LYS A 169 12.01 -10.68 4.60
N ASN A 170 11.46 -9.55 4.18
CA ASN A 170 10.66 -8.68 5.03
C ASN A 170 9.19 -9.11 5.09
N HIS A 171 8.75 -9.97 4.17
CA HIS A 171 7.43 -10.61 4.25
C HIS A 171 7.47 -11.74 5.29
N PRO A 172 6.51 -11.81 6.22
CA PRO A 172 6.60 -12.75 7.35
C PRO A 172 6.37 -14.21 6.98
N GLU A 173 5.78 -14.48 5.83
CA GLU A 173 5.48 -15.83 5.35
C GLU A 173 6.30 -16.17 4.11
N THR A 174 6.49 -17.46 3.86
CA THR A 174 7.03 -17.90 2.58
C THR A 174 5.98 -17.67 1.50
N ILE A 175 6.34 -16.89 0.49
CA ILE A 175 5.51 -16.61 -0.67
C ILE A 175 6.11 -17.24 -1.93
N ALA A 176 5.28 -17.97 -2.68
CA ALA A 176 5.67 -18.58 -3.93
C ALA A 176 5.61 -17.57 -5.10
N LYS A 177 6.34 -17.86 -6.17
CA LYS A 177 6.31 -17.03 -7.38
C LYS A 177 4.90 -16.91 -7.96
N ASP A 178 4.12 -17.98 -7.93
CA ASP A 178 2.75 -17.98 -8.43
C ASP A 178 1.82 -17.06 -7.60
N GLU A 179 2.05 -16.97 -6.29
CA GLU A 179 1.33 -16.02 -5.43
C GLU A 179 1.68 -14.57 -5.78
N LEU A 180 2.96 -14.27 -6.08
CA LEU A 180 3.38 -12.95 -6.57
C LEU A 180 2.74 -12.61 -7.93
N TYR A 181 2.66 -13.59 -8.83
CA TYR A 181 1.97 -13.43 -10.10
C TYR A 181 0.48 -13.13 -9.91
N ILE A 182 -0.19 -13.85 -9.02
CA ILE A 182 -1.61 -13.62 -8.69
C ILE A 182 -1.83 -12.21 -8.14
N ILE A 183 -0.96 -11.72 -7.25
CA ILE A 183 -1.05 -10.34 -6.73
C ILE A 183 -1.08 -9.34 -7.90
N TYR A 184 -0.14 -9.42 -8.85
CA TYR A 184 -0.15 -8.54 -10.02
C TYR A 184 -1.37 -8.76 -10.90
N LYS A 185 -1.63 -10.00 -11.30
CA LYS A 185 -2.68 -10.36 -12.27
C LYS A 185 -4.04 -9.88 -11.82
N GLU A 186 -4.44 -10.22 -10.59
CA GLU A 186 -5.76 -9.89 -10.06
C GLU A 186 -5.89 -8.40 -9.69
N SER A 187 -4.81 -7.76 -9.23
CA SER A 187 -4.82 -6.31 -8.98
C SER A 187 -4.93 -5.48 -10.26
N LEU A 188 -4.42 -5.99 -11.38
CA LEU A 188 -4.29 -5.26 -12.62
C LEU A 188 -5.24 -5.75 -13.72
N ILE A 189 -6.19 -6.62 -13.38
CA ILE A 189 -7.07 -7.29 -14.35
C ILE A 189 -7.83 -6.32 -15.27
N ASN A 190 -8.23 -5.16 -14.76
CA ASN A 190 -8.95 -4.13 -15.52
C ASN A 190 -8.06 -3.33 -16.50
N TYR A 191 -6.76 -3.54 -16.45
CA TYR A 191 -5.76 -2.83 -17.27
C TYR A 191 -5.06 -3.74 -18.27
N ILE A 192 -5.42 -5.05 -18.28
CA ILE A 192 -4.79 -6.05 -19.14
C ILE A 192 -5.35 -5.91 -20.56
N ILE A 193 -4.42 -5.76 -21.52
CA ILE A 193 -4.72 -5.84 -22.97
C ILE A 193 -4.26 -7.21 -23.51
N GLN A 194 -5.01 -7.69 -24.50
CA GLN A 194 -4.72 -8.97 -25.18
C GLN A 194 -3.59 -8.81 -26.20
#